data_f77c79918740a78798f8a4be2f14ef34
#
_entry.id   f77c79918740a78798f8a4be2f14ef34
#
_cell.length_a   1.000
_cell.length_b   1.000
_cell.length_c   1.000
_cell.angle_alpha   90.00
_cell.angle_beta   90.00
_cell.angle_gamma   90.00
#
_symmetry.space_group_name_H-M   'P 1'
#
loop_
_entity.id
_entity.type
_entity.pdbx_description
1 polymer ?
#
loop_
_entity_poly.entity_id
_entity_poly.type
_entity_poly.pdbx_seq_one_letter_code
_entity_poly.pdbx_strand_id
1 'polypeptide(L)'
;DRVKRIFFANTLAGYGGVRDPEIPRNNESPWFQWIGAGMESGRTEQVLRNAGSTILSVMKIIGFQNSAAVTDTWIRAYSAPFPDWDSAIGVYEFPIDAFLGRIVPYVIEGAAGVPDLRSKPAMLMEGMEDRAIPPALAIADFRALWPDAPVVEMPGVGHFCQEDAPEVLVTNLLQFIQANP
;
A
#
# COMPACT_ATOMS: atom_id res chain seq x y z
N ASP A 1 -3.52 20.60 -17.24
CA ASP A 1 -2.61 19.45 -17.14
C ASP A 1 -1.71 19.50 -15.92
N ARG A 2 -2.23 19.03 -14.78
CA ARG A 2 -1.47 19.02 -13.51
C ARG A 2 -0.71 17.71 -13.30
N VAL A 3 -1.11 16.59 -13.94
CA VAL A 3 -0.48 15.27 -13.88
C VAL A 3 0.18 14.98 -15.20
N LYS A 4 1.50 14.79 -15.21
CA LYS A 4 2.26 14.43 -16.41
C LYS A 4 2.47 12.92 -16.53
N ARG A 5 2.70 12.25 -15.39
CA ARG A 5 2.98 10.81 -15.30
C ARG A 5 2.58 10.28 -13.93
N ILE A 6 2.42 8.97 -13.79
CA ILE A 6 1.97 8.34 -12.57
C ILE A 6 2.90 7.18 -12.23
N PHE A 7 3.38 7.17 -10.99
CA PHE A 7 4.22 6.12 -10.45
C PHE A 7 3.51 5.49 -9.24
N PHE A 8 3.29 4.19 -9.31
CA PHE A 8 2.70 3.41 -8.23
C PHE A 8 3.76 2.56 -7.56
N ALA A 9 3.69 2.43 -6.26
CA ALA A 9 4.55 1.57 -5.47
C ALA A 9 3.72 0.90 -4.38
N ASN A 10 3.64 -0.43 -4.40
CA ASN A 10 2.90 -1.25 -3.43
C ASN A 10 1.50 -0.70 -3.10
N THR A 11 0.70 -0.44 -4.13
CA THR A 11 -0.64 0.14 -3.96
C THR A 11 -1.58 -0.25 -5.09
N LEU A 12 -2.88 -0.09 -4.86
CA LEU A 12 -3.91 -0.27 -5.87
C LEU A 12 -4.04 0.98 -6.75
N ALA A 13 -4.04 0.79 -8.06
CA ALA A 13 -4.11 1.86 -9.03
C ALA A 13 -5.52 2.40 -9.25
N GLY A 14 -6.53 1.60 -9.07
CA GLY A 14 -7.90 2.01 -9.36
C GLY A 14 -8.99 1.20 -8.69
N TYR A 15 -8.63 0.38 -7.70
CA TYR A 15 -9.59 -0.51 -7.05
C TYR A 15 -10.38 -1.34 -8.06
N GLY A 16 -9.65 -2.00 -8.99
CA GLY A 16 -10.25 -2.80 -10.06
C GLY A 16 -11.23 -3.84 -9.58
N GLY A 17 -11.03 -4.41 -8.36
CA GLY A 17 -11.97 -5.30 -7.71
C GLY A 17 -13.33 -4.69 -7.37
N VAL A 18 -13.47 -3.38 -7.39
CA VAL A 18 -14.78 -2.69 -7.29
C VAL A 18 -15.48 -2.64 -8.65
N ARG A 19 -14.70 -2.65 -9.74
CA ARG A 19 -15.20 -2.55 -11.12
C ARG A 19 -15.28 -3.90 -11.81
N ASP A 20 -14.31 -4.77 -11.52
CA ASP A 20 -14.20 -6.09 -12.11
C ASP A 20 -14.24 -7.15 -11.01
N PRO A 21 -15.35 -7.92 -10.92
CA PRO A 21 -15.50 -8.96 -9.89
C PRO A 21 -14.51 -10.13 -10.07
N GLU A 22 -13.84 -10.26 -11.22
CA GLU A 22 -12.82 -11.28 -11.45
C GLU A 22 -11.46 -10.92 -10.82
N ILE A 23 -11.22 -9.64 -10.49
CA ILE A 23 -10.01 -9.24 -9.79
C ILE A 23 -10.14 -9.61 -8.30
N PRO A 24 -9.16 -10.34 -7.72
CA PRO A 24 -9.19 -10.74 -6.32
C PRO A 24 -9.39 -9.54 -5.38
N ARG A 25 -10.13 -9.74 -4.30
CA ARG A 25 -10.40 -8.68 -3.32
C ARG A 25 -9.28 -8.58 -2.30
N ASN A 26 -8.97 -7.37 -1.88
CA ASN A 26 -7.89 -7.12 -0.91
C ASN A 26 -8.13 -7.74 0.47
N ASN A 27 -9.39 -7.98 0.85
CA ASN A 27 -9.74 -8.61 2.13
C ASN A 27 -9.25 -10.06 2.29
N GLU A 28 -8.69 -10.66 1.23
CA GLU A 28 -8.05 -11.98 1.27
C GLU A 28 -6.56 -11.91 1.68
N SER A 29 -5.98 -10.72 1.77
CA SER A 29 -4.58 -10.58 2.20
C SER A 29 -4.37 -11.03 3.65
N PRO A 30 -3.16 -11.50 4.01
CA PRO A 30 -2.84 -11.86 5.40
C PRO A 30 -3.10 -10.72 6.39
N TRP A 31 -2.86 -9.48 6.00
CA TRP A 31 -3.15 -8.30 6.80
C TRP A 31 -4.64 -8.13 7.08
N PHE A 32 -5.48 -8.19 6.05
CA PHE A 32 -6.92 -8.02 6.23
C PHE A 32 -7.59 -9.21 6.90
N GLN A 33 -7.06 -10.43 6.71
CA GLN A 33 -7.48 -11.60 7.51
C GLN A 33 -7.18 -11.40 8.99
N TRP A 34 -6.00 -10.86 9.32
CA TRP A 34 -5.63 -10.53 10.69
C TRP A 34 -6.53 -9.43 11.29
N ILE A 35 -6.83 -8.37 10.53
CA ILE A 35 -7.76 -7.31 10.94
C ILE A 35 -9.15 -7.90 11.24
N GLY A 36 -9.71 -8.71 10.33
CA GLY A 36 -11.03 -9.32 10.47
C GLY A 36 -11.13 -10.18 11.73
N ALA A 37 -10.18 -11.10 11.93
CA ALA A 37 -10.13 -11.96 13.11
C ALA A 37 -9.98 -11.15 14.42
N GLY A 38 -9.20 -10.07 14.36
CA GLY A 38 -9.03 -9.16 15.49
C GLY A 38 -10.31 -8.41 15.85
N MET A 39 -11.05 -7.96 14.84
CA MET A 39 -12.36 -7.29 15.05
C MET A 39 -13.38 -8.24 15.64
N GLU A 40 -13.51 -9.46 15.11
CA GLU A 40 -14.41 -10.48 15.65
C GLU A 40 -14.12 -10.80 17.12
N SER A 41 -12.87 -10.85 17.51
CA SER A 41 -12.45 -11.13 18.90
C SER A 41 -12.45 -9.90 19.81
N GLY A 42 -12.64 -8.68 19.27
CA GLY A 42 -12.52 -7.42 20.00
C GLY A 42 -11.09 -7.09 20.44
N ARG A 43 -10.07 -7.72 19.86
CA ARG A 43 -8.66 -7.62 20.31
C ARG A 43 -7.78 -6.71 19.45
N THR A 44 -8.22 -6.30 18.27
CA THR A 44 -7.38 -5.52 17.35
C THR A 44 -6.86 -4.25 18.00
N GLU A 45 -7.73 -3.47 18.60
CA GLU A 45 -7.34 -2.23 19.27
C GLU A 45 -6.37 -2.50 20.43
N GLN A 46 -6.67 -3.50 21.28
CA GLN A 46 -5.80 -3.84 22.41
C GLN A 46 -4.42 -4.29 21.96
N VAL A 47 -4.35 -5.09 20.88
CA VAL A 47 -3.05 -5.56 20.34
C VAL A 47 -2.25 -4.39 19.77
N LEU A 48 -2.86 -3.51 18.99
CA LEU A 48 -2.19 -2.34 18.44
C LEU A 48 -1.74 -1.38 19.53
N ARG A 49 -2.54 -1.14 20.54
CA ARG A 49 -2.14 -0.33 21.72
C ARG A 49 -0.98 -0.95 22.47
N ASN A 50 -1.02 -2.27 22.75
CA ASN A 50 0.02 -2.97 23.50
C ASN A 50 1.34 -3.11 22.73
N ALA A 51 1.27 -3.19 21.40
CA ALA A 51 2.45 -3.17 20.54
C ALA A 51 3.14 -1.80 20.51
N GLY A 52 2.67 -0.85 21.33
CA GLY A 52 3.19 0.50 21.38
C GLY A 52 2.68 1.38 20.24
N SER A 53 1.70 0.89 19.47
CA SER A 53 1.06 1.58 18.34
C SER A 53 2.06 2.32 17.45
N THR A 54 3.30 1.82 17.45
CA THR A 54 4.32 2.39 16.59
C THR A 54 4.08 1.89 15.18
N ILE A 55 4.32 2.75 14.23
CA ILE A 55 4.28 2.39 12.80
C ILE A 55 5.13 1.13 12.53
N LEU A 56 6.21 0.92 13.28
CA LEU A 56 7.06 -0.26 13.15
C LEU A 56 6.30 -1.58 13.40
N SER A 57 5.43 -1.64 14.42
CA SER A 57 4.65 -2.86 14.69
C SER A 57 3.76 -3.20 13.51
N VAL A 58 3.05 -2.21 12.97
CA VAL A 58 2.21 -2.37 11.78
C VAL A 58 3.05 -2.76 10.57
N MET A 59 4.16 -2.08 10.31
CA MET A 59 5.06 -2.37 9.19
C MET A 59 5.56 -3.82 9.22
N LYS A 60 5.89 -4.35 10.39
CA LYS A 60 6.32 -5.75 10.53
C LYS A 60 5.20 -6.74 10.21
N ILE A 61 3.98 -6.46 10.65
CA ILE A 61 2.82 -7.33 10.36
C ILE A 61 2.55 -7.37 8.86
N ILE A 62 2.63 -6.23 8.17
CA ILE A 62 2.31 -6.12 6.74
C ILE A 62 3.48 -6.38 5.79
N GLY A 63 4.63 -6.84 6.32
CA GLY A 63 5.66 -7.45 5.50
C GLY A 63 6.96 -6.69 5.35
N PHE A 64 7.27 -5.71 6.21
CA PHE A 64 8.58 -5.07 6.23
C PHE A 64 9.73 -6.07 6.38
N GLN A 65 10.67 -6.11 5.44
CA GLN A 65 11.72 -7.12 5.34
C GLN A 65 13.06 -6.62 5.87
N ASN A 66 13.46 -5.38 5.55
CA ASN A 66 14.80 -4.85 5.85
C ASN A 66 14.96 -4.44 7.32
N SER A 67 15.08 -5.43 8.21
CA SER A 67 15.31 -5.16 9.64
C SER A 67 16.62 -4.41 9.91
N ALA A 68 17.59 -4.45 9.00
CA ALA A 68 18.86 -3.73 9.15
C ALA A 68 18.69 -2.20 9.03
N ALA A 69 17.65 -1.72 8.37
CA ALA A 69 17.33 -0.29 8.31
C ALA A 69 16.83 0.27 9.65
N VAL A 70 16.37 -0.59 10.59
CA VAL A 70 15.77 -0.17 11.86
C VAL A 70 16.86 0.22 12.85
N THR A 71 17.20 1.51 12.84
CA THR A 71 18.12 2.14 13.81
C THR A 71 17.33 2.98 14.83
N ASP A 72 17.99 3.42 15.91
CA ASP A 72 17.36 4.37 16.86
C ASP A 72 16.88 5.65 16.19
N THR A 73 17.58 6.13 15.18
CA THR A 73 17.18 7.30 14.41
C THR A 73 15.94 7.01 13.58
N TRP A 74 15.88 5.84 12.94
CA TRP A 74 14.73 5.37 12.19
C TRP A 74 13.49 5.27 13.09
N ILE A 75 13.64 4.61 14.27
CA ILE A 75 12.55 4.46 15.25
C ILE A 75 12.03 5.85 15.69
N ARG A 76 12.93 6.77 16.04
CA ARG A 76 12.54 8.13 16.43
C ARG A 76 11.81 8.88 15.33
N ALA A 77 12.30 8.78 14.08
CA ALA A 77 11.69 9.45 12.93
C ALA A 77 10.26 8.97 12.68
N TYR A 78 10.06 7.65 12.63
CA TYR A 78 8.75 7.07 12.36
C TYR A 78 7.78 7.17 13.54
N SER A 79 8.28 7.25 14.79
CA SER A 79 7.44 7.40 15.98
C SER A 79 7.08 8.85 16.28
N ALA A 80 7.82 9.82 15.77
CA ALA A 80 7.64 11.24 16.08
C ALA A 80 6.21 11.77 15.81
N PRO A 81 5.49 11.34 14.75
CA PRO A 81 4.11 11.76 14.51
C PRO A 81 3.09 11.16 15.49
N PHE A 82 3.47 10.16 16.28
CA PHE A 82 2.58 9.35 17.13
C PHE A 82 3.03 9.36 18.60
N PRO A 83 3.04 10.55 19.27
CA PRO A 83 3.48 10.65 20.67
C PRO A 83 2.54 9.93 21.66
N ASP A 84 1.30 9.73 21.26
CA ASP A 84 0.25 9.06 22.06
C ASP A 84 -0.73 8.28 21.18
N TRP A 85 -1.66 7.59 21.81
CA TRP A 85 -2.68 6.81 21.09
C TRP A 85 -3.58 7.67 20.21
N ASP A 86 -4.00 8.82 20.70
CA ASP A 86 -4.94 9.69 19.96
C ASP A 86 -4.29 10.18 18.64
N SER A 87 -3.00 10.44 18.66
CA SER A 87 -2.23 10.76 17.46
C SER A 87 -2.11 9.58 16.49
N ALA A 88 -2.17 8.34 17.00
CA ALA A 88 -2.05 7.10 16.23
C ALA A 88 -3.39 6.54 15.74
N ILE A 89 -4.51 7.21 16.01
CA ILE A 89 -5.86 6.69 15.68
C ILE A 89 -5.99 6.33 14.20
N GLY A 90 -5.36 7.08 13.30
CA GLY A 90 -5.36 6.80 11.88
C GLY A 90 -4.66 5.50 11.50
N VAL A 91 -3.66 5.07 12.26
CA VAL A 91 -2.98 3.78 12.06
C VAL A 91 -3.93 2.62 12.35
N TYR A 92 -4.87 2.84 13.26
CA TYR A 92 -5.90 1.87 13.64
C TYR A 92 -7.11 1.93 12.71
N GLU A 93 -7.70 3.11 12.49
CA GLU A 93 -8.96 3.27 11.77
C GLU A 93 -8.82 3.06 10.26
N PHE A 94 -7.73 3.50 9.65
CA PHE A 94 -7.55 3.41 8.20
C PHE A 94 -7.66 1.97 7.66
N PRO A 95 -6.96 0.96 8.21
CA PRO A 95 -7.11 -0.41 7.73
C PRO A 95 -8.51 -0.99 8.02
N ILE A 96 -9.17 -0.57 9.09
CA ILE A 96 -10.55 -1.00 9.40
C ILE A 96 -11.51 -0.42 8.36
N ASP A 97 -11.40 0.85 8.00
CA ASP A 97 -12.23 1.48 6.98
C ASP A 97 -12.04 0.81 5.61
N ALA A 98 -10.79 0.46 5.28
CA ALA A 98 -10.49 -0.29 4.06
C ALA A 98 -11.11 -1.71 4.10
N PHE A 99 -10.96 -2.43 5.22
CA PHE A 99 -11.51 -3.78 5.42
C PHE A 99 -13.04 -3.80 5.35
N LEU A 100 -13.70 -2.85 6.00
CA LEU A 100 -15.17 -2.71 6.01
C LEU A 100 -15.73 -2.10 4.72
N GLY A 101 -14.86 -1.66 3.81
CA GLY A 101 -15.27 -1.05 2.55
C GLY A 101 -15.88 0.35 2.70
N ARG A 102 -15.67 1.03 3.83
CA ARG A 102 -16.20 2.39 4.06
C ARG A 102 -15.64 3.41 3.07
N ILE A 103 -14.44 3.14 2.53
CA ILE A 103 -13.81 3.97 1.50
C ILE A 103 -14.41 3.77 0.09
N VAL A 104 -15.12 2.65 -0.15
CA VAL A 104 -15.61 2.25 -1.48
C VAL A 104 -16.47 3.33 -2.16
N PRO A 105 -17.42 4.00 -1.50
CA PRO A 105 -18.20 5.06 -2.14
C PRO A 105 -17.34 6.19 -2.71
N TYR A 106 -16.30 6.61 -1.99
CA TYR A 106 -15.36 7.65 -2.44
C TYR A 106 -14.50 7.18 -3.62
N VAL A 107 -14.09 5.89 -3.61
CA VAL A 107 -13.36 5.29 -4.73
C VAL A 107 -14.22 5.24 -5.98
N ILE A 108 -15.49 4.87 -5.86
CA ILE A 108 -16.44 4.84 -6.98
C ILE A 108 -16.65 6.25 -7.55
N GLU A 109 -16.82 7.25 -6.70
CA GLU A 109 -16.93 8.65 -7.13
C GLU A 109 -15.65 9.09 -7.87
N GLY A 110 -14.48 8.83 -7.29
CA GLY A 110 -13.18 9.16 -7.90
C GLY A 110 -12.92 8.43 -9.21
N ALA A 111 -13.53 7.27 -9.41
CA ALA A 111 -13.37 6.46 -10.61
C ALA A 111 -13.79 7.16 -11.90
N ALA A 112 -14.66 8.16 -11.81
CA ALA A 112 -15.08 8.96 -12.97
C ALA A 112 -13.91 9.72 -13.63
N GLY A 113 -12.88 10.08 -12.87
CA GLY A 113 -11.69 10.78 -13.38
C GLY A 113 -10.58 9.85 -13.94
N VAL A 114 -10.71 8.55 -13.78
CA VAL A 114 -9.67 7.60 -14.23
C VAL A 114 -9.46 7.57 -15.74
N PRO A 115 -10.49 7.69 -16.62
CA PRO A 115 -10.27 7.74 -18.06
C PRO A 115 -9.27 8.82 -18.50
N ASP A 116 -9.27 9.97 -17.85
CA ASP A 116 -8.37 11.09 -18.15
C ASP A 116 -6.91 10.75 -17.79
N LEU A 117 -6.71 9.89 -16.78
CA LEU A 117 -5.39 9.46 -16.33
C LEU A 117 -4.81 8.34 -17.19
N ARG A 118 -5.65 7.54 -17.86
CA ARG A 118 -5.18 6.40 -18.70
C ARG A 118 -4.27 6.81 -19.86
N SER A 119 -4.41 8.04 -20.32
CA SER A 119 -3.55 8.60 -21.38
C SER A 119 -2.16 9.00 -20.88
N LYS A 120 -1.93 9.00 -19.58
CA LYS A 120 -0.64 9.39 -18.99
C LYS A 120 0.29 8.19 -18.88
N PRO A 121 1.60 8.40 -19.08
CA PRO A 121 2.57 7.36 -18.76
C PRO A 121 2.40 6.91 -17.31
N ALA A 122 2.38 5.59 -17.11
CA ALA A 122 2.25 4.99 -15.79
C ALA A 122 3.29 3.87 -15.62
N MET A 123 3.66 3.58 -14.36
CA MET A 123 4.54 2.49 -13.98
C MET A 123 4.13 1.98 -12.60
N LEU A 124 4.17 0.66 -12.40
CA LEU A 124 4.03 0.02 -11.10
C LEU A 124 5.34 -0.62 -10.68
N MET A 125 5.73 -0.42 -9.42
CA MET A 125 6.72 -1.24 -8.72
C MET A 125 6.01 -1.98 -7.58
N GLU A 126 6.18 -3.31 -7.55
CA GLU A 126 5.47 -4.17 -6.60
C GLU A 126 6.42 -5.08 -5.84
N GLY A 127 6.36 -5.02 -4.50
CA GLY A 127 7.09 -5.91 -3.61
C GLY A 127 6.38 -7.26 -3.51
N MET A 128 7.08 -8.34 -3.87
CA MET A 128 6.48 -9.68 -3.95
C MET A 128 6.20 -10.33 -2.59
N GLU A 129 6.69 -9.71 -1.49
CA GLU A 129 6.43 -10.13 -0.10
C GLU A 129 5.39 -9.23 0.60
N ASP A 130 4.64 -8.44 -0.17
CA ASP A 130 3.57 -7.58 0.37
C ASP A 130 2.45 -8.42 0.99
N ARG A 131 2.16 -8.14 2.28
CA ARG A 131 1.11 -8.83 3.04
C ARG A 131 -0.13 -7.96 3.26
N ALA A 132 -0.05 -6.69 2.90
CA ALA A 132 -1.19 -5.78 2.94
C ALA A 132 -2.00 -5.86 1.65
N ILE A 133 -1.32 -5.77 0.52
CA ILE A 133 -1.93 -5.86 -0.82
C ILE A 133 -1.29 -7.05 -1.52
N PRO A 134 -2.05 -8.12 -1.83
CA PRO A 134 -1.48 -9.25 -2.57
C PRO A 134 -0.89 -8.77 -3.90
N PRO A 135 0.39 -9.11 -4.21
CA PRO A 135 1.03 -8.63 -5.44
C PRO A 135 0.25 -8.94 -6.71
N ALA A 136 -0.36 -10.14 -6.78
CA ALA A 136 -1.20 -10.51 -7.91
C ALA A 136 -2.40 -9.57 -8.08
N LEU A 137 -3.00 -9.10 -6.98
CA LEU A 137 -4.09 -8.12 -7.00
C LEU A 137 -3.61 -6.75 -7.50
N ALA A 138 -2.51 -6.24 -6.94
CA ALA A 138 -1.96 -4.93 -7.35
C ALA A 138 -1.60 -4.91 -8.83
N ILE A 139 -0.95 -5.97 -9.32
CA ILE A 139 -0.57 -6.11 -10.72
C ILE A 139 -1.81 -6.21 -11.62
N ALA A 140 -2.81 -7.02 -11.24
CA ALA A 140 -4.04 -7.16 -12.01
C ALA A 140 -4.83 -5.84 -12.06
N ASP A 141 -4.96 -5.16 -10.93
CA ASP A 141 -5.62 -3.84 -10.83
C ASP A 141 -4.93 -2.79 -11.70
N PHE A 142 -3.59 -2.74 -11.66
CA PHE A 142 -2.81 -1.85 -12.52
C PHE A 142 -2.96 -2.17 -14.01
N ARG A 143 -2.86 -3.45 -14.38
CA ARG A 143 -3.01 -3.92 -15.77
C ARG A 143 -4.39 -3.66 -16.36
N ALA A 144 -5.44 -3.66 -15.53
CA ALA A 144 -6.79 -3.30 -15.96
C ALA A 144 -6.89 -1.85 -16.45
N LEU A 145 -6.01 -0.97 -15.97
CA LEU A 145 -5.98 0.45 -16.33
C LEU A 145 -4.89 0.76 -17.37
N TRP A 146 -3.72 0.17 -17.23
CA TRP A 146 -2.55 0.36 -18.10
C TRP A 146 -1.96 -1.00 -18.53
N PRO A 147 -2.59 -1.69 -19.52
CA PRO A 147 -2.23 -3.06 -19.87
C PRO A 147 -0.78 -3.22 -20.34
N ASP A 148 -0.25 -2.20 -21.04
CA ASP A 148 1.09 -2.23 -21.67
C ASP A 148 2.16 -1.48 -20.87
N ALA A 149 1.78 -0.87 -19.73
CA ALA A 149 2.71 -0.09 -18.92
C ALA A 149 3.69 -1.00 -18.15
N PRO A 150 4.92 -0.53 -17.86
CA PRO A 150 5.90 -1.33 -17.15
C PRO A 150 5.45 -1.68 -15.73
N VAL A 151 5.69 -2.93 -15.35
CA VAL A 151 5.59 -3.46 -13.99
C VAL A 151 6.94 -4.01 -13.58
N VAL A 152 7.46 -3.57 -12.45
CA VAL A 152 8.70 -4.08 -11.85
C VAL A 152 8.34 -4.88 -10.61
N GLU A 153 8.50 -6.18 -10.69
CA GLU A 153 8.36 -7.10 -9.57
C GLU A 153 9.65 -7.12 -8.76
N MET A 154 9.54 -6.92 -7.44
CA MET A 154 10.70 -6.85 -6.53
C MET A 154 10.69 -8.04 -5.55
N PRO A 155 11.37 -9.16 -5.87
CA PRO A 155 11.48 -10.30 -4.95
C PRO A 155 12.17 -9.90 -3.64
N GLY A 156 11.67 -10.42 -2.51
CA GLY A 156 12.22 -10.14 -1.18
C GLY A 156 11.86 -8.75 -0.62
N VAL A 157 10.99 -8.01 -1.29
CA VAL A 157 10.53 -6.67 -0.89
C VAL A 157 9.08 -6.78 -0.41
N GLY A 158 8.77 -6.19 0.75
CA GLY A 158 7.43 -6.15 1.32
C GLY A 158 6.67 -4.87 0.97
N HIS A 159 5.63 -4.58 1.76
CA HIS A 159 4.76 -3.43 1.54
C HIS A 159 5.49 -2.08 1.57
N PHE A 160 6.55 -1.95 2.35
CA PHE A 160 7.33 -0.71 2.46
C PHE A 160 8.57 -0.75 1.56
N CYS A 161 8.35 -0.79 0.24
CA CYS A 161 9.42 -0.89 -0.74
C CYS A 161 10.45 0.26 -0.64
N GLN A 162 10.05 1.43 -0.17
CA GLN A 162 10.96 2.56 0.07
C GLN A 162 11.96 2.30 1.21
N GLU A 163 11.66 1.37 2.11
CA GLU A 163 12.52 0.96 3.20
C GLU A 163 13.28 -0.34 2.91
N ASP A 164 12.61 -1.24 2.16
CA ASP A 164 13.17 -2.54 1.83
C ASP A 164 14.17 -2.48 0.67
N ALA A 165 13.92 -1.63 -0.33
CA ALA A 165 14.73 -1.51 -1.54
C ALA A 165 14.82 -0.07 -2.09
N PRO A 166 15.28 0.92 -1.30
CA PRO A 166 15.27 2.33 -1.70
C PRO A 166 16.06 2.60 -2.98
N GLU A 167 17.20 1.95 -3.18
CA GLU A 167 18.04 2.16 -4.36
C GLU A 167 17.38 1.66 -5.64
N VAL A 168 16.68 0.53 -5.56
CA VAL A 168 15.94 -0.05 -6.70
C VAL A 168 14.77 0.86 -7.04
N LEU A 169 14.04 1.32 -6.03
CA LEU A 169 12.91 2.24 -6.19
C LEU A 169 13.35 3.55 -6.87
N VAL A 170 14.37 4.20 -6.33
CA VAL A 170 14.88 5.48 -6.85
C VAL A 170 15.42 5.35 -8.26
N THR A 171 16.18 4.28 -8.54
CA THR A 171 16.74 4.06 -9.88
C THR A 171 15.64 3.94 -10.93
N ASN A 172 14.63 3.11 -10.68
CA ASN A 172 13.53 2.93 -11.62
C ASN A 172 12.68 4.21 -11.76
N LEU A 173 12.42 4.91 -10.65
CA LEU A 173 11.68 6.17 -10.67
C LEU A 173 12.41 7.23 -11.53
N LEU A 174 13.72 7.38 -11.38
CA LEU A 174 14.50 8.33 -12.17
C LEU A 174 14.51 7.96 -13.67
N GLN A 175 14.68 6.69 -13.99
CA GLN A 175 14.60 6.22 -15.38
C GLN A 175 13.22 6.48 -15.98
N PHE A 176 12.15 6.20 -15.24
CA PHE A 176 10.78 6.45 -15.67
C PHE A 176 10.52 7.95 -15.92
N ILE A 177 11.01 8.83 -15.05
CA ILE A 177 10.90 10.28 -15.21
C ILE A 177 11.66 10.76 -16.44
N GLN A 178 12.88 10.26 -16.68
CA GLN A 178 13.70 10.63 -17.83
C GLN A 178 13.09 10.15 -19.16
N ALA A 179 12.49 8.98 -19.17
CA ALA A 179 11.83 8.42 -20.36
C ALA A 179 10.51 9.12 -20.70
N ASN A 180 9.92 9.84 -19.75
CA ASN A 180 8.62 10.49 -19.90
C ASN A 180 8.69 11.95 -19.42
N PRO A 181 9.32 12.85 -20.15
CA PRO A 181 9.59 14.25 -19.76
C PRO A 181 8.33 15.12 -19.56
#